data_f58c75ab238a86fab6b258f4e671d868
#
_entry.id   f58c75ab238a86fab6b258f4e671d868
#
_cell.length_a   1.000
_cell.length_b   1.000
_cell.length_c   1.000
_cell.angle_alpha   90.00
_cell.angle_beta   90.00
_cell.angle_gamma   90.00
#
_symmetry.space_group_name_H-M   'P 1'
#
loop_
_entity.id
_entity.type
_entity.pdbx_description
1 polymer ?
#
loop_
_entity_poly.entity_id
_entity_poly.type
_entity_poly.pdbx_seq_one_letter_code
_entity_poly.pdbx_strand_id
1 'polypeptide(L)'
;MLPEQKQLKLSPYLSLYDIIVPKDDELRKIKELVDFTFVYDELKTKYCLDNGRVAIDPIEMFKYLLLKTIFPVSDVDIVKRSRVDMAFKFFLDKNPEDDVIDPSSLTKFRRQRLKDNSLLDLLINKTVEIAKEKGLLKGKSIIVDSTHTVSRYNLKTPIEALKELSKKLRKSIYAFDESIKEQFPAKIVSGTLEEEIKYCEELIKVIREKSQLSEIPIISQNLNM
;
A
#
# COMPACT_ATOMS: atom_id res chain seq x y z
N MET A 1 -1.63 24.86 -11.64
CA MET A 1 -2.97 25.49 -11.67
C MET A 1 -4.01 24.41 -11.90
N LEU A 2 -5.05 24.34 -11.09
CA LEU A 2 -6.14 23.39 -11.25
C LEU A 2 -7.15 23.97 -12.23
N PRO A 3 -7.62 23.27 -13.28
CA PRO A 3 -8.66 23.79 -14.15
C PRO A 3 -9.99 23.84 -13.41
N GLU A 4 -10.69 24.98 -13.47
CA GLU A 4 -11.99 25.18 -12.79
C GLU A 4 -13.12 24.35 -13.41
N GLN A 5 -13.02 24.04 -14.68
CA GLN A 5 -13.99 23.21 -15.42
C GLN A 5 -13.30 22.34 -16.46
N LYS A 6 -13.73 21.07 -16.53
CA LYS A 6 -13.33 20.17 -17.61
C LYS A 6 -14.05 20.64 -18.90
N GLN A 7 -13.30 21.10 -19.89
CA GLN A 7 -13.88 21.37 -21.21
C GLN A 7 -14.39 20.06 -21.80
N LEU A 8 -15.68 19.99 -22.04
CA LEU A 8 -16.30 18.88 -22.77
C LEU A 8 -15.83 18.93 -24.23
N LYS A 9 -14.90 18.07 -24.57
CA LYS A 9 -14.51 17.84 -25.97
C LYS A 9 -15.46 16.80 -26.54
N LEU A 10 -16.36 17.24 -27.40
CA LEU A 10 -17.24 16.33 -28.14
C LEU A 10 -16.42 15.63 -29.24
N SER A 11 -16.28 14.33 -29.12
CA SER A 11 -15.65 13.48 -30.12
C SER A 11 -16.71 12.82 -31.00
N PRO A 12 -16.48 12.75 -32.33
CA PRO A 12 -17.37 12.01 -33.23
C PRO A 12 -17.30 10.48 -32.98
N TYR A 13 -16.31 10.02 -32.22
CA TYR A 13 -16.08 8.60 -31.96
C TYR A 13 -16.66 8.10 -30.62
N LEU A 14 -17.40 8.93 -29.88
CA LEU A 14 -17.97 8.53 -28.58
C LEU A 14 -18.91 7.31 -28.71
N SER A 15 -19.62 7.16 -29.82
CA SER A 15 -20.48 6.01 -30.08
C SER A 15 -19.76 4.67 -30.11
N LEU A 16 -18.43 4.67 -30.33
CA LEU A 16 -17.64 3.45 -30.30
C LEU A 16 -17.66 2.81 -28.91
N TYR A 17 -17.78 3.58 -27.83
CA TYR A 17 -17.88 3.03 -26.48
C TYR A 17 -19.14 2.18 -26.27
N ASP A 18 -20.25 2.55 -26.92
CA ASP A 18 -21.49 1.77 -26.81
C ASP A 18 -21.46 0.49 -27.65
N ILE A 19 -20.60 0.44 -28.66
CA ILE A 19 -20.40 -0.72 -29.52
C ILE A 19 -19.37 -1.68 -28.91
N ILE A 20 -18.26 -1.13 -28.40
CA ILE A 20 -17.07 -1.93 -28.03
C ILE A 20 -17.09 -2.32 -26.54
N VAL A 21 -17.51 -1.40 -25.64
CA VAL A 21 -17.53 -1.67 -24.21
C VAL A 21 -18.88 -2.25 -23.79
N PRO A 22 -18.95 -3.53 -23.37
CA PRO A 22 -20.21 -4.16 -22.98
C PRO A 22 -20.93 -3.40 -21.86
N LYS A 23 -22.27 -3.47 -21.84
CA LYS A 23 -23.07 -2.84 -20.77
C LYS A 23 -22.87 -3.49 -19.39
N ASP A 24 -22.44 -4.75 -19.36
CA ASP A 24 -22.15 -5.50 -18.15
C ASP A 24 -20.68 -5.41 -17.72
N ASP A 25 -19.84 -4.66 -18.46
CA ASP A 25 -18.46 -4.40 -18.09
C ASP A 25 -18.36 -3.74 -16.70
N GLU A 26 -17.43 -4.21 -15.88
CA GLU A 26 -17.26 -3.76 -14.49
C GLU A 26 -16.86 -2.29 -14.40
N LEU A 27 -15.95 -1.83 -15.27
CA LEU A 27 -15.50 -0.44 -15.27
C LEU A 27 -16.61 0.52 -15.74
N ARG A 28 -17.46 0.06 -16.67
CA ARG A 28 -18.66 0.81 -17.08
C ARG A 28 -19.61 0.98 -15.88
N LYS A 29 -19.92 -0.10 -15.18
CA LYS A 29 -20.79 -0.07 -14.00
C LYS A 29 -20.24 0.85 -12.91
N ILE A 30 -18.94 0.75 -12.61
CA ILE A 30 -18.30 1.62 -11.61
C ILE A 30 -18.41 3.08 -12.03
N LYS A 31 -18.12 3.41 -13.29
CA LYS A 31 -18.20 4.78 -13.80
C LYS A 31 -19.61 5.37 -13.74
N GLU A 32 -20.62 4.59 -14.07
CA GLU A 32 -22.01 5.05 -14.12
C GLU A 32 -22.64 5.22 -12.72
N LEU A 33 -22.17 4.44 -11.74
CA LEU A 33 -22.74 4.41 -10.41
C LEU A 33 -21.95 5.25 -9.39
N VAL A 34 -20.65 5.45 -9.60
CA VAL A 34 -19.81 6.20 -8.66
C VAL A 34 -19.58 7.62 -9.19
N ASP A 35 -20.05 8.61 -8.46
CA ASP A 35 -19.66 10.00 -8.68
C ASP A 35 -18.32 10.28 -8.03
N PHE A 36 -17.30 10.57 -8.84
CA PHE A 36 -15.93 10.83 -8.41
C PHE A 36 -15.66 12.30 -8.05
N THR A 37 -16.67 13.17 -7.99
CA THR A 37 -16.49 14.60 -7.64
C THR A 37 -15.87 14.79 -6.27
N PHE A 38 -16.12 13.89 -5.31
CA PHE A 38 -15.50 13.93 -3.99
C PHE A 38 -13.95 13.91 -4.05
N VAL A 39 -13.36 13.28 -5.07
CA VAL A 39 -11.91 13.25 -5.25
C VAL A 39 -11.36 14.66 -5.54
N TYR A 40 -12.10 15.43 -6.34
CA TYR A 40 -11.74 16.82 -6.61
C TYR A 40 -11.80 17.65 -5.34
N ASP A 41 -12.85 17.51 -4.55
CA ASP A 41 -13.06 18.25 -3.32
C ASP A 41 -11.98 17.99 -2.28
N GLU A 42 -11.58 16.74 -2.10
CA GLU A 42 -10.50 16.34 -1.18
C GLU A 42 -9.12 16.81 -1.65
N LEU A 43 -8.89 16.86 -2.95
CA LEU A 43 -7.56 17.17 -3.50
C LEU A 43 -7.36 18.63 -3.89
N LYS A 44 -8.43 19.44 -4.10
CA LYS A 44 -8.30 20.83 -4.57
C LYS A 44 -7.37 21.69 -3.70
N THR A 45 -7.36 21.48 -2.38
CA THR A 45 -6.49 22.19 -1.44
C THR A 45 -5.00 21.85 -1.59
N LYS A 46 -4.68 20.74 -2.26
CA LYS A 46 -3.30 20.31 -2.52
C LYS A 46 -2.72 20.92 -3.80
N TYR A 47 -3.49 21.71 -4.53
CA TYR A 47 -3.07 22.38 -5.76
C TYR A 47 -2.97 23.88 -5.58
N CYS A 48 -2.04 24.51 -6.32
CA CYS A 48 -1.99 25.95 -6.42
C CYS A 48 -3.04 26.43 -7.43
N LEU A 49 -3.82 27.46 -7.09
CA LEU A 49 -4.89 27.98 -7.94
C LEU A 49 -4.34 28.89 -9.04
N ASP A 50 -3.32 29.71 -8.73
CA ASP A 50 -2.94 30.88 -9.53
C ASP A 50 -1.61 30.73 -10.27
N ASN A 51 -0.83 29.68 -9.99
CA ASN A 51 0.53 29.59 -10.53
C ASN A 51 0.87 28.21 -11.06
N GLY A 52 1.62 28.18 -12.16
CA GLY A 52 2.17 26.98 -12.77
C GLY A 52 1.39 26.46 -13.96
N ARG A 53 1.89 25.36 -14.55
CA ARG A 53 1.24 24.68 -15.68
C ARG A 53 -0.09 24.09 -15.24
N VAL A 54 -1.06 24.06 -16.15
CA VAL A 54 -2.35 23.36 -15.95
C VAL A 54 -2.08 21.91 -15.54
N ALA A 55 -2.63 21.52 -14.41
CA ALA A 55 -2.49 20.16 -13.88
C ALA A 55 -3.41 19.20 -14.63
N ILE A 56 -3.02 17.93 -14.68
CA ILE A 56 -3.92 16.86 -15.09
C ILE A 56 -5.03 16.78 -14.03
N ASP A 57 -6.25 16.53 -14.46
CA ASP A 57 -7.43 16.42 -13.60
C ASP A 57 -7.16 15.43 -12.44
N PRO A 58 -7.37 15.83 -11.18
CA PRO A 58 -7.21 14.94 -10.03
C PRO A 58 -8.08 13.69 -10.11
N ILE A 59 -9.29 13.80 -10.64
CA ILE A 59 -10.21 12.68 -10.84
C ILE A 59 -9.62 11.68 -11.84
N GLU A 60 -9.08 12.15 -12.96
CA GLU A 60 -8.40 11.29 -13.93
C GLU A 60 -7.21 10.58 -13.30
N MET A 61 -6.37 11.30 -12.55
CA MET A 61 -5.21 10.72 -11.87
C MET A 61 -5.60 9.68 -10.82
N PHE A 62 -6.66 9.93 -10.06
CA PHE A 62 -7.20 8.97 -9.11
C PHE A 62 -7.76 7.72 -9.81
N LYS A 63 -8.50 7.89 -10.90
CA LYS A 63 -9.02 6.77 -11.69
C LYS A 63 -7.90 5.86 -12.21
N TYR A 64 -6.75 6.39 -12.61
CA TYR A 64 -5.57 5.57 -12.93
C TYR A 64 -5.07 4.75 -11.74
N LEU A 65 -5.05 5.33 -10.53
CA LEU A 65 -4.65 4.59 -9.32
C LEU A 65 -5.69 3.54 -8.94
N LEU A 66 -6.98 3.84 -9.12
CA LEU A 66 -8.05 2.87 -8.90
C LEU A 66 -7.96 1.69 -9.88
N LEU A 67 -7.72 1.96 -11.17
CA LEU A 67 -7.43 0.91 -12.15
C LEU A 67 -6.25 0.04 -11.74
N LYS A 68 -5.19 0.65 -11.20
CA LYS A 68 -4.02 -0.07 -10.71
C LYS A 68 -4.33 -0.96 -9.49
N THR A 69 -5.29 -0.55 -8.65
CA THR A 69 -5.74 -1.35 -7.50
C THR A 69 -6.59 -2.54 -7.96
N ILE A 70 -7.46 -2.34 -8.96
CA ILE A 70 -8.30 -3.40 -9.53
C ILE A 70 -7.45 -4.39 -10.33
N PHE A 71 -6.51 -3.85 -11.13
CA PHE A 71 -5.60 -4.65 -11.96
C PHE A 71 -4.17 -4.51 -11.42
N PRO A 72 -3.60 -5.53 -10.76
CA PRO A 72 -2.30 -5.46 -10.10
C PRO A 72 -1.14 -5.42 -11.12
N VAL A 73 -0.96 -4.28 -11.80
CA VAL A 73 0.05 -4.03 -12.82
C VAL A 73 0.92 -2.81 -12.47
N SER A 74 2.04 -2.64 -13.18
CA SER A 74 2.92 -1.48 -13.00
C SER A 74 2.30 -0.17 -13.51
N ASP A 75 2.86 0.99 -13.09
CA ASP A 75 2.44 2.30 -13.62
C ASP A 75 2.63 2.41 -15.14
N VAL A 76 3.68 1.78 -15.65
CA VAL A 76 3.96 1.76 -17.09
C VAL A 76 2.94 0.92 -17.82
N ASP A 77 2.60 -0.24 -17.28
CA ASP A 77 1.68 -1.16 -17.94
C ASP A 77 0.23 -0.65 -17.91
N ILE A 78 -0.20 -0.04 -16.78
CA ILE A 78 -1.55 0.55 -16.72
C ILE A 78 -1.72 1.65 -17.76
N VAL A 79 -0.72 2.51 -17.97
CA VAL A 79 -0.75 3.56 -18.97
C VAL A 79 -0.70 3.00 -20.39
N LYS A 80 0.17 2.00 -20.65
CA LYS A 80 0.22 1.31 -21.95
C LYS A 80 -1.12 0.65 -22.28
N ARG A 81 -1.72 -0.04 -21.32
CA ARG A 81 -3.03 -0.68 -21.47
C ARG A 81 -4.12 0.36 -21.74
N SER A 82 -4.14 1.46 -21.00
CA SER A 82 -5.11 2.54 -21.20
C SER A 82 -5.05 3.20 -22.58
N ARG A 83 -3.95 3.04 -23.32
CA ARG A 83 -3.83 3.55 -24.69
C ARG A 83 -4.66 2.76 -25.70
N VAL A 84 -4.79 1.46 -25.50
CA VAL A 84 -5.40 0.51 -26.45
C VAL A 84 -6.70 -0.10 -25.96
N ASP A 85 -6.95 -0.10 -24.65
CA ASP A 85 -8.13 -0.71 -24.04
C ASP A 85 -9.26 0.33 -23.98
N MET A 86 -10.34 0.06 -24.69
CA MET A 86 -11.48 0.98 -24.79
C MET A 86 -12.28 1.09 -23.49
N ALA A 87 -12.35 0.01 -22.69
CA ALA A 87 -12.99 0.05 -21.38
C ALA A 87 -12.21 0.96 -20.41
N PHE A 88 -10.88 0.91 -20.46
CA PHE A 88 -10.01 1.79 -19.67
C PHE A 88 -10.16 3.25 -20.09
N LYS A 89 -10.14 3.55 -21.40
CA LYS A 89 -10.36 4.92 -21.91
C LYS A 89 -11.74 5.45 -21.51
N PHE A 90 -12.77 4.62 -21.64
CA PHE A 90 -14.12 4.97 -21.20
C PHE A 90 -14.16 5.31 -19.70
N PHE A 91 -13.56 4.48 -18.86
CA PHE A 91 -13.51 4.70 -17.42
C PHE A 91 -12.76 5.99 -17.05
N LEU A 92 -11.71 6.32 -17.77
CA LEU A 92 -10.87 7.52 -17.57
C LEU A 92 -11.50 8.82 -18.12
N ASP A 93 -12.72 8.81 -18.62
CA ASP A 93 -13.39 9.94 -19.26
C ASP A 93 -12.61 10.53 -20.43
N LYS A 94 -11.89 9.68 -21.16
CA LYS A 94 -11.18 10.07 -22.38
C LYS A 94 -12.02 9.78 -23.61
N ASN A 95 -11.75 10.53 -24.68
CA ASN A 95 -12.25 10.16 -25.99
C ASN A 95 -11.42 9.00 -26.58
N PRO A 96 -11.97 8.20 -27.51
CA PRO A 96 -11.24 7.10 -28.15
C PRO A 96 -9.89 7.52 -28.76
N GLU A 97 -9.81 8.71 -29.32
CA GLU A 97 -8.61 9.29 -29.94
C GLU A 97 -7.67 9.99 -28.97
N ASP A 98 -8.10 10.30 -27.75
CA ASP A 98 -7.29 11.06 -26.80
C ASP A 98 -6.03 10.28 -26.39
N ASP A 99 -4.94 11.02 -26.22
CA ASP A 99 -3.71 10.50 -25.64
C ASP A 99 -3.86 10.22 -24.15
N VAL A 100 -3.07 9.26 -23.68
CA VAL A 100 -2.95 8.90 -22.26
C VAL A 100 -1.82 9.68 -21.60
N ILE A 101 -1.81 9.69 -20.27
CA ILE A 101 -0.77 10.36 -19.49
C ILE A 101 0.59 9.69 -19.65
N ASP A 102 1.66 10.41 -19.25
CA ASP A 102 2.97 9.81 -19.05
C ASP A 102 3.00 9.03 -17.72
N PRO A 103 3.57 7.79 -17.68
CA PRO A 103 3.63 6.98 -16.47
C PRO A 103 4.28 7.69 -15.26
N SER A 104 5.28 8.57 -15.50
CA SER A 104 5.93 9.33 -14.45
C SER A 104 4.98 10.29 -13.73
N SER A 105 3.87 10.68 -14.38
CA SER A 105 2.84 11.53 -13.80
C SER A 105 2.17 10.87 -12.60
N LEU A 106 1.97 9.55 -12.61
CA LEU A 106 1.40 8.80 -11.48
C LEU A 106 2.33 8.83 -10.26
N THR A 107 3.62 8.64 -10.47
CA THR A 107 4.62 8.74 -9.40
C THR A 107 4.68 10.15 -8.82
N LYS A 108 4.66 11.18 -9.68
CA LYS A 108 4.63 12.59 -9.25
C LYS A 108 3.36 12.90 -8.47
N PHE A 109 2.20 12.42 -8.93
CA PHE A 109 0.92 12.62 -8.27
C PHE A 109 0.90 12.01 -6.86
N ARG A 110 1.31 10.75 -6.70
CA ARG A 110 1.41 10.12 -5.37
C ARG A 110 2.33 10.91 -4.46
N ARG A 111 3.54 11.24 -4.91
CA ARG A 111 4.53 11.94 -4.10
C ARG A 111 4.13 13.35 -3.71
N GLN A 112 3.48 14.10 -4.62
CA GLN A 112 3.20 15.51 -4.42
C GLN A 112 1.82 15.79 -3.84
N ARG A 113 0.82 14.96 -4.15
CA ARG A 113 -0.58 15.23 -3.81
C ARG A 113 -1.13 14.30 -2.74
N LEU A 114 -0.75 13.04 -2.75
CA LEU A 114 -1.21 12.07 -1.75
C LEU A 114 -0.27 12.01 -0.54
N LYS A 115 1.03 12.29 -0.72
CA LYS A 115 2.13 12.35 0.27
C LYS A 115 2.26 11.11 1.16
N ASP A 116 1.16 10.61 1.71
CA ASP A 116 1.05 9.37 2.46
C ASP A 116 -0.01 8.45 1.82
N ASN A 117 0.02 7.19 2.17
CA ASN A 117 -0.94 6.20 1.66
C ASN A 117 -2.33 6.37 2.29
N SER A 118 -2.44 7.05 3.44
CA SER A 118 -3.70 7.18 4.18
C SER A 118 -4.78 7.89 3.37
N LEU A 119 -4.43 8.93 2.62
CA LEU A 119 -5.38 9.65 1.78
C LEU A 119 -5.82 8.80 0.57
N LEU A 120 -4.92 8.04 -0.03
CA LEU A 120 -5.27 7.11 -1.11
C LEU A 120 -6.23 6.03 -0.61
N ASP A 121 -5.92 5.42 0.53
CA ASP A 121 -6.76 4.39 1.16
C ASP A 121 -8.15 4.97 1.52
N LEU A 122 -8.21 6.20 2.03
CA LEU A 122 -9.47 6.89 2.30
C LEU A 122 -10.30 7.07 1.03
N LEU A 123 -9.71 7.54 -0.06
CA LEU A 123 -10.40 7.72 -1.34
C LEU A 123 -10.89 6.40 -1.93
N ILE A 124 -10.07 5.34 -1.84
CA ILE A 124 -10.47 3.99 -2.28
C ILE A 124 -11.62 3.46 -1.42
N ASN A 125 -11.52 3.56 -0.09
CA ASN A 125 -12.56 3.11 0.82
C ASN A 125 -13.89 3.83 0.54
N LYS A 126 -13.87 5.15 0.34
CA LYS A 126 -15.06 5.91 -0.02
C LYS A 126 -15.66 5.45 -1.36
N THR A 127 -14.82 5.12 -2.34
CA THR A 127 -15.29 4.54 -3.60
C THR A 127 -15.98 3.20 -3.39
N VAL A 128 -15.40 2.34 -2.54
CA VAL A 128 -15.97 1.02 -2.19
C VAL A 128 -17.30 1.18 -1.43
N GLU A 129 -17.40 2.13 -0.51
CA GLU A 129 -18.64 2.44 0.21
C GLU A 129 -19.76 2.85 -0.75
N ILE A 130 -19.49 3.79 -1.65
CA ILE A 130 -20.47 4.23 -2.67
C ILE A 130 -20.87 3.05 -3.57
N ALA A 131 -19.91 2.23 -4.01
CA ALA A 131 -20.20 1.05 -4.82
C ALA A 131 -21.06 0.02 -4.08
N LYS A 132 -20.87 -0.13 -2.77
CA LYS A 132 -21.67 -1.00 -1.90
C LYS A 132 -23.10 -0.47 -1.72
N GLU A 133 -23.27 0.82 -1.44
CA GLU A 133 -24.56 1.49 -1.31
C GLU A 133 -25.39 1.37 -2.61
N LYS A 134 -24.74 1.45 -3.75
CA LYS A 134 -25.36 1.29 -5.07
C LYS A 134 -25.60 -0.17 -5.48
N GLY A 135 -25.27 -1.15 -4.61
CA GLY A 135 -25.53 -2.56 -4.85
C GLY A 135 -24.62 -3.24 -5.87
N LEU A 136 -23.50 -2.59 -6.27
CA LEU A 136 -22.49 -3.20 -7.12
C LEU A 136 -21.78 -4.37 -6.46
N LEU A 137 -21.52 -4.24 -5.15
CA LEU A 137 -20.86 -5.27 -4.34
C LEU A 137 -21.92 -6.05 -3.56
N LYS A 138 -22.21 -7.27 -3.98
CA LYS A 138 -23.22 -8.16 -3.37
C LYS A 138 -22.68 -9.00 -2.20
N GLY A 139 -21.42 -8.89 -1.84
CA GLY A 139 -20.78 -9.74 -0.83
C GLY A 139 -21.00 -9.26 0.60
N LYS A 140 -21.47 -10.14 1.48
CA LYS A 140 -21.49 -9.94 2.94
C LYS A 140 -20.16 -10.28 3.62
N SER A 141 -19.17 -10.79 2.90
CA SER A 141 -17.89 -11.23 3.43
C SER A 141 -16.76 -10.49 2.72
N ILE A 142 -15.96 -9.80 3.49
CA ILE A 142 -14.65 -9.33 3.04
C ILE A 142 -13.71 -10.54 3.21
N ILE A 143 -13.21 -11.09 2.11
CA ILE A 143 -12.10 -12.03 2.17
C ILE A 143 -10.86 -11.18 2.41
N VAL A 144 -10.43 -11.11 3.66
CA VAL A 144 -9.10 -10.57 3.99
C VAL A 144 -8.12 -11.68 3.70
N ASP A 145 -7.60 -11.71 2.48
CA ASP A 145 -6.43 -12.51 2.18
C ASP A 145 -5.20 -11.79 2.76
N SER A 146 -4.76 -12.24 3.91
CA SER A 146 -3.44 -11.89 4.40
C SER A 146 -2.43 -12.65 3.56
N THR A 147 -2.05 -12.10 2.42
CA THR A 147 -0.87 -12.55 1.70
C THR A 147 0.32 -12.34 2.61
N HIS A 148 0.73 -13.40 3.29
CA HIS A 148 2.05 -13.45 3.88
C HIS A 148 3.04 -13.35 2.71
N THR A 149 3.50 -12.14 2.42
CA THR A 149 4.68 -11.96 1.57
C THR A 149 5.84 -12.56 2.32
N VAL A 150 6.13 -13.82 2.07
CA VAL A 150 7.39 -14.43 2.47
C VAL A 150 8.45 -13.63 1.76
N SER A 151 9.12 -12.73 2.49
CA SER A 151 10.24 -11.98 1.97
C SER A 151 11.24 -12.99 1.42
N ARG A 152 11.62 -12.90 0.16
CA ARG A 152 12.64 -13.76 -0.47
C ARG A 152 13.97 -13.79 0.30
N TYR A 153 14.16 -12.87 1.24
CA TYR A 153 15.36 -12.68 2.03
C TYR A 153 15.28 -13.25 3.45
N ASN A 154 14.11 -13.72 3.91
CA ASN A 154 13.94 -14.29 5.25
C ASN A 154 13.31 -15.68 5.18
N LEU A 155 14.06 -16.64 4.65
CA LEU A 155 13.72 -18.07 4.69
C LEU A 155 14.09 -18.71 6.06
N LYS A 156 14.24 -17.91 7.13
CA LYS A 156 14.56 -18.43 8.45
C LYS A 156 13.32 -19.03 9.08
N THR A 157 13.47 -20.23 9.59
CA THR A 157 12.46 -20.84 10.44
C THR A 157 12.27 -20.00 11.72
N PRO A 158 11.12 -20.06 12.41
CA PRO A 158 10.92 -19.38 13.69
C PRO A 158 12.02 -19.70 14.72
N ILE A 159 12.51 -20.93 14.75
CA ILE A 159 13.62 -21.36 15.63
C ILE A 159 14.92 -20.63 15.25
N GLU A 160 15.24 -20.55 13.98
CA GLU A 160 16.45 -19.85 13.50
C GLU A 160 16.41 -18.36 13.82
N ALA A 161 15.23 -17.74 13.68
CA ALA A 161 15.01 -16.34 14.01
C ALA A 161 15.24 -16.09 15.52
N LEU A 162 14.67 -16.92 16.41
CA LEU A 162 14.88 -16.83 17.84
C LEU A 162 16.34 -17.06 18.23
N LYS A 163 17.01 -18.03 17.65
CA LYS A 163 18.44 -18.29 17.88
C LYS A 163 19.32 -17.11 17.47
N GLU A 164 18.97 -16.43 16.37
CA GLU A 164 19.72 -15.24 15.93
C GLU A 164 19.49 -14.04 16.84
N LEU A 165 18.24 -13.79 17.24
CA LEU A 165 17.88 -12.71 18.17
C LEU A 165 18.54 -12.92 19.54
N SER A 166 18.46 -14.12 20.11
CA SER A 166 19.11 -14.46 21.38
C SER A 166 20.63 -14.34 21.30
N LYS A 167 21.23 -14.71 20.17
CA LYS A 167 22.66 -14.51 19.90
C LYS A 167 23.04 -13.04 19.83
N LYS A 168 22.23 -12.23 19.13
CA LYS A 168 22.45 -10.79 19.00
C LYS A 168 22.35 -10.09 20.35
N LEU A 169 21.33 -10.44 21.14
CA LEU A 169 21.11 -9.91 22.48
C LEU A 169 22.30 -10.24 23.41
N ARG A 170 22.75 -11.49 23.47
CA ARG A 170 23.90 -11.88 24.25
C ARG A 170 25.18 -11.15 23.81
N LYS A 171 25.41 -11.02 22.50
CA LYS A 171 26.58 -10.31 21.98
C LYS A 171 26.59 -8.84 22.41
N SER A 172 25.43 -8.16 22.42
CA SER A 172 25.33 -6.78 22.90
C SER A 172 25.61 -6.67 24.39
N ILE A 173 25.21 -7.66 25.19
CA ILE A 173 25.44 -7.65 26.65
C ILE A 173 26.90 -7.94 26.96
N TYR A 174 27.50 -8.94 26.35
CA TYR A 174 28.92 -9.27 26.56
C TYR A 174 29.89 -8.14 26.17
N ALA A 175 29.46 -7.23 25.32
CA ALA A 175 30.24 -6.03 24.98
C ALA A 175 30.32 -5.04 26.16
N PHE A 176 29.39 -5.12 27.12
CA PHE A 176 29.35 -4.27 28.32
C PHE A 176 29.84 -4.98 29.57
N ASP A 177 29.46 -6.26 29.77
CA ASP A 177 29.83 -7.05 30.92
C ASP A 177 29.92 -8.54 30.56
N GLU A 178 31.13 -9.04 30.43
CA GLU A 178 31.40 -10.44 30.10
C GLU A 178 31.16 -11.40 31.31
N SER A 179 31.19 -10.90 32.53
CA SER A 179 31.01 -11.72 33.76
C SER A 179 29.60 -12.32 33.88
N ILE A 180 28.61 -11.75 33.16
CA ILE A 180 27.23 -12.22 33.16
C ILE A 180 27.05 -13.55 32.44
N LYS A 181 28.03 -13.96 31.64
CA LYS A 181 27.99 -15.20 30.85
C LYS A 181 27.71 -16.44 31.71
N GLU A 182 28.20 -16.48 32.97
CA GLU A 182 28.00 -17.58 33.90
C GLU A 182 26.57 -17.65 34.49
N GLN A 183 25.82 -16.54 34.43
CA GLN A 183 24.47 -16.43 34.97
C GLN A 183 23.38 -16.71 33.92
N PHE A 184 23.75 -16.81 32.66
CA PHE A 184 22.80 -17.10 31.57
C PHE A 184 22.51 -18.59 31.49
N PRO A 185 21.27 -18.97 31.09
CA PRO A 185 20.90 -20.35 30.90
C PRO A 185 21.80 -21.01 29.84
N ALA A 186 22.00 -22.33 30.01
CA ALA A 186 22.80 -23.11 29.07
C ALA A 186 22.18 -23.10 27.69
N LYS A 187 23.03 -22.88 26.66
CA LYS A 187 22.58 -22.78 25.28
C LYS A 187 22.04 -24.12 24.74
N ILE A 188 20.85 -24.12 24.20
CA ILE A 188 20.24 -25.28 23.54
C ILE A 188 20.85 -25.45 22.17
N VAL A 189 21.52 -26.57 21.87
CA VAL A 189 22.16 -26.84 20.58
C VAL A 189 21.15 -27.37 19.57
N SER A 190 20.29 -28.30 20.00
CA SER A 190 19.21 -28.86 19.17
C SER A 190 17.95 -28.99 20.04
N GLY A 191 16.94 -28.19 19.80
CA GLY A 191 15.72 -28.18 20.58
C GLY A 191 14.48 -27.92 19.74
N THR A 192 13.30 -28.13 20.33
CA THR A 192 12.01 -27.75 19.76
C THR A 192 11.80 -26.23 19.85
N LEU A 193 10.81 -25.73 19.13
CA LEU A 193 10.45 -24.30 19.20
C LEU A 193 10.09 -23.88 20.62
N GLU A 194 9.38 -24.73 21.36
CA GLU A 194 8.94 -24.49 22.74
C GLU A 194 10.14 -24.37 23.72
N GLU A 195 11.14 -25.22 23.53
CA GLU A 195 12.38 -25.15 24.32
C GLU A 195 13.18 -23.89 24.06
N GLU A 196 13.23 -23.44 22.79
CA GLU A 196 13.93 -22.20 22.44
C GLU A 196 13.19 -20.96 22.96
N ILE A 197 11.84 -20.97 22.94
CA ILE A 197 11.02 -19.90 23.56
C ILE A 197 11.32 -19.84 25.07
N LYS A 198 11.26 -20.96 25.76
CA LYS A 198 11.56 -21.02 27.22
C LYS A 198 12.95 -20.51 27.54
N TYR A 199 13.94 -20.90 26.73
CA TYR A 199 15.30 -20.41 26.88
C TYR A 199 15.37 -18.87 26.71
N CYS A 200 14.68 -18.30 25.72
CA CYS A 200 14.63 -16.86 25.50
C CYS A 200 13.93 -16.13 26.68
N GLU A 201 12.85 -16.68 27.19
CA GLU A 201 12.16 -16.14 28.40
C GLU A 201 13.05 -16.09 29.61
N GLU A 202 13.78 -17.17 29.90
CA GLU A 202 14.75 -17.24 31.01
C GLU A 202 15.88 -16.22 30.81
N LEU A 203 16.39 -16.08 29.58
CA LEU A 203 17.41 -15.09 29.25
C LEU A 203 16.91 -13.66 29.51
N ILE A 204 15.70 -13.33 29.04
CA ILE A 204 15.09 -12.02 29.28
C ILE A 204 14.87 -11.74 30.75
N LYS A 205 14.45 -12.75 31.52
CA LYS A 205 14.24 -12.63 32.96
C LYS A 205 15.53 -12.23 33.68
N VAL A 206 16.63 -12.92 33.40
CA VAL A 206 17.95 -12.62 34.00
C VAL A 206 18.41 -11.19 33.66
N ILE A 207 18.12 -10.70 32.41
CA ILE A 207 18.49 -9.35 31.99
C ILE A 207 17.63 -8.30 32.72
N ARG A 208 16.33 -8.54 32.90
CA ARG A 208 15.41 -7.63 33.59
C ARG A 208 15.67 -7.53 35.09
N GLU A 209 16.17 -8.58 35.72
CA GLU A 209 16.57 -8.56 37.12
C GLU A 209 17.76 -7.63 37.38
N LYS A 210 18.52 -7.30 36.33
CA LYS A 210 19.63 -6.34 36.38
C LYS A 210 19.23 -5.01 35.75
N SER A 211 18.63 -4.13 36.52
CA SER A 211 18.11 -2.82 36.04
C SER A 211 19.14 -2.00 35.26
N GLN A 212 20.42 -2.06 35.65
CA GLN A 212 21.50 -1.33 34.96
C GLN A 212 21.70 -1.77 33.49
N LEU A 213 21.40 -3.02 33.14
CA LEU A 213 21.54 -3.52 31.76
C LEU A 213 20.31 -3.22 30.91
N SER A 214 19.13 -3.28 31.52
CA SER A 214 17.88 -3.02 30.80
C SER A 214 17.74 -1.56 30.36
N GLU A 215 18.43 -0.61 31.02
CA GLU A 215 18.45 0.82 30.70
C GLU A 215 19.41 1.18 29.55
N ILE A 216 20.31 0.29 29.16
CA ILE A 216 21.21 0.55 28.03
C ILE A 216 20.43 0.56 26.73
N PRO A 217 20.46 1.64 25.92
CA PRO A 217 19.60 1.81 24.74
C PRO A 217 19.69 0.65 23.74
N ILE A 218 20.88 0.12 23.46
CA ILE A 218 21.10 -1.01 22.54
C ILE A 218 20.48 -2.31 23.08
N ILE A 219 20.54 -2.53 24.39
CA ILE A 219 19.98 -3.74 25.04
C ILE A 219 18.46 -3.59 25.10
N SER A 220 17.94 -2.44 25.51
CA SER A 220 16.52 -2.13 25.52
C SER A 220 15.87 -2.30 24.14
N GLN A 221 16.53 -1.83 23.09
CA GLN A 221 16.07 -2.00 21.70
C GLN A 221 16.01 -3.49 21.28
N ASN A 222 17.03 -4.28 21.65
CA ASN A 222 17.07 -5.71 21.34
C ASN A 222 16.11 -6.56 22.22
N LEU A 223 15.69 -6.07 23.39
CA LEU A 223 14.67 -6.71 24.24
C LEU A 223 13.24 -6.51 23.70
N ASN A 224 13.01 -5.46 22.93
CA ASN A 224 11.69 -5.10 22.38
C ASN A 224 11.50 -5.59 20.92
N MET A 225 12.45 -6.32 20.36
CA MET A 225 12.35 -7.03 19.07
C MET A 225 11.75 -8.41 19.24
#